data_f3831174991ec2569edccefb8bd35c38
#
_entry.id   f3831174991ec2569edccefb8bd35c38
#
_cell.length_a   1.000
_cell.length_b   1.000
_cell.length_c   1.000
_cell.angle_alpha   90.00
_cell.angle_beta   90.00
_cell.angle_gamma   90.00
#
_symmetry.space_group_name_H-M   'P 1'
#
loop_
_entity.id
_entity.type
_entity.pdbx_description
1 polymer ?
#
loop_
_entity_poly.entity_id
_entity_poly.type
_entity_poly.pdbx_seq_one_letter_code
_entity_poly.pdbx_strand_id
1 'polypeptide(L)'
;MPDPFDSHQRATIEAAMSRIIPTDDTPGAREAGCIEFLERYLSGTDGIFAKPDGSGFEVLEGRSKDAWQQRIDVMRIRYAEGVHDLDRRARARFAQDFVALTTAEQDRILRGVEANVSDEPTTLSASDGLAGPVSAEPALQQTLTEVDLDFFPLLVTHTRQGFYADPIYGGNKGRVGWDTIGFPGPASLKEVYTGRYTTLSYFAEGEAEAVREFHDGL
;
A
#
# COMPACT_ATOMS: atom_id res chain seq x y z
N MET A 1 20.79 -2.03 5.61
CA MET A 1 19.90 -1.23 6.49
C MET A 1 19.36 -2.16 7.56
N PRO A 2 19.07 -1.71 8.78
CA PRO A 2 18.42 -2.59 9.75
C PRO A 2 17.00 -2.90 9.29
N ASP A 3 16.58 -4.14 9.49
CA ASP A 3 15.20 -4.55 9.17
C ASP A 3 14.22 -3.73 10.01
N PRO A 4 13.14 -3.20 9.42
CA PRO A 4 12.15 -2.39 10.14
C PRO A 4 11.34 -3.23 11.14
N PHE A 5 11.30 -4.54 10.96
CA PHE A 5 10.52 -5.49 11.75
C PHE A 5 11.38 -6.65 12.22
N ASP A 6 11.12 -7.15 13.43
CA ASP A 6 11.60 -8.47 13.83
C ASP A 6 10.84 -9.59 13.10
N SER A 7 11.30 -10.84 13.26
CA SER A 7 10.71 -11.99 12.57
C SER A 7 9.24 -12.24 12.92
N HIS A 8 8.83 -11.97 14.17
CA HIS A 8 7.46 -12.14 14.62
C HIS A 8 6.55 -11.01 14.05
N GLN A 9 7.00 -9.77 14.14
CA GLN A 9 6.29 -8.63 13.55
C GLN A 9 6.07 -8.82 12.06
N ARG A 10 7.14 -9.20 11.34
CA ARG A 10 7.07 -9.48 9.90
C ARG A 10 6.03 -10.55 9.57
N ALA A 11 6.08 -11.69 10.27
CA ALA A 11 5.16 -12.79 10.02
C ALA A 11 3.70 -12.41 10.34
N THR A 12 3.47 -11.65 11.40
CA THR A 12 2.14 -11.17 11.80
C THR A 12 1.57 -10.18 10.79
N ILE A 13 2.38 -9.23 10.32
CA ILE A 13 1.98 -8.24 9.31
C ILE A 13 1.68 -8.95 7.98
N GLU A 14 2.55 -9.86 7.52
CA GLU A 14 2.33 -10.64 6.29
C GLU A 14 1.04 -11.47 6.36
N ALA A 15 0.78 -12.12 7.50
CA ALA A 15 -0.46 -12.84 7.72
C ALA A 15 -1.68 -11.92 7.64
N ALA A 16 -1.62 -10.72 8.26
CA ALA A 16 -2.70 -9.75 8.20
C ALA A 16 -2.92 -9.19 6.78
N MET A 17 -1.85 -8.84 6.04
CA MET A 17 -1.92 -8.44 4.63
C MET A 17 -2.57 -9.52 3.76
N SER A 18 -2.26 -10.80 4.03
CA SER A 18 -2.85 -11.94 3.31
C SER A 18 -4.35 -12.14 3.62
N ARG A 19 -4.89 -11.49 4.67
CA ARG A 19 -6.34 -11.46 4.91
C ARG A 19 -7.02 -10.28 4.23
N ILE A 20 -6.29 -9.20 3.95
CA ILE A 20 -6.80 -8.02 3.23
C ILE A 20 -6.90 -8.33 1.73
N ILE A 21 -5.86 -8.93 1.13
CA ILE A 21 -5.87 -9.40 -0.26
C ILE A 21 -5.48 -10.89 -0.23
N PRO A 22 -6.47 -11.78 -0.07
CA PRO A 22 -6.20 -13.21 0.02
C PRO A 22 -5.82 -13.81 -1.33
N THR A 23 -5.08 -14.91 -1.28
CA THR A 23 -4.88 -15.79 -2.43
C THR A 23 -6.13 -16.65 -2.60
N ASP A 24 -6.76 -16.58 -3.77
CA ASP A 24 -7.88 -17.39 -4.20
C ASP A 24 -7.62 -17.93 -5.61
N ASP A 25 -8.52 -17.70 -6.56
CA ASP A 25 -8.29 -18.00 -7.99
C ASP A 25 -7.20 -17.08 -8.59
N THR A 26 -6.88 -15.99 -7.89
CA THR A 26 -5.84 -15.01 -8.23
C THR A 26 -4.78 -14.92 -7.14
N PRO A 27 -3.53 -14.55 -7.48
CA PRO A 27 -2.49 -14.28 -6.49
C PRO A 27 -2.90 -13.16 -5.52
N GLY A 28 -2.56 -13.33 -4.23
CA GLY A 28 -2.85 -12.36 -3.18
C GLY A 28 -1.65 -11.51 -2.76
N ALA A 29 -1.77 -10.89 -1.58
CA ALA A 29 -0.75 -9.99 -1.02
C ALA A 29 0.60 -10.68 -0.82
N ARG A 30 0.61 -11.98 -0.51
CA ARG A 30 1.83 -12.76 -0.30
C ARG A 30 2.61 -12.94 -1.59
N GLU A 31 1.94 -13.37 -2.66
CA GLU A 31 2.55 -13.59 -3.98
C GLU A 31 3.00 -12.26 -4.59
N ALA A 32 2.25 -11.19 -4.35
CA ALA A 32 2.62 -9.85 -4.78
C ALA A 32 3.83 -9.28 -4.03
N GLY A 33 4.22 -9.88 -2.88
CA GLY A 33 5.33 -9.36 -2.07
C GLY A 33 5.00 -8.06 -1.34
N CYS A 34 3.77 -7.92 -0.84
CA CYS A 34 3.36 -6.70 -0.13
C CYS A 34 4.19 -6.46 1.14
N ILE A 35 4.63 -7.52 1.83
CA ILE A 35 5.49 -7.35 3.01
C ILE A 35 6.88 -6.81 2.65
N GLU A 36 7.47 -7.27 1.54
CA GLU A 36 8.76 -6.78 1.08
C GLU A 36 8.69 -5.32 0.60
N PHE A 37 7.58 -4.92 -0.01
CA PHE A 37 7.29 -3.51 -0.28
C PHE A 37 7.31 -2.69 1.00
N LEU A 38 6.59 -3.13 2.03
CA LEU A 38 6.49 -2.43 3.30
C LEU A 38 7.84 -2.37 4.03
N GLU A 39 8.58 -3.48 4.07
CA GLU A 39 9.92 -3.52 4.65
C GLU A 39 10.84 -2.50 3.97
N ARG A 40 10.83 -2.46 2.65
CA ARG A 40 11.62 -1.49 1.89
C ARG A 40 11.17 -0.06 2.15
N TYR A 41 9.87 0.20 2.13
CA TYR A 41 9.29 1.52 2.36
C TYR A 41 9.63 2.08 3.75
N LEU A 42 9.65 1.22 4.75
CA LEU A 42 9.97 1.59 6.12
C LEU A 42 11.45 1.39 6.51
N SER A 43 12.32 0.89 5.62
CA SER A 43 13.73 0.66 5.95
C SER A 43 14.55 1.96 6.04
N GLY A 44 14.10 3.03 5.39
CA GLY A 44 14.76 4.32 5.37
C GLY A 44 14.36 5.15 4.16
N THR A 45 15.04 6.27 3.97
CA THR A 45 14.66 7.27 2.95
C THR A 45 15.16 6.96 1.52
N ASP A 46 15.97 5.93 1.35
CA ASP A 46 16.65 5.65 0.08
C ASP A 46 15.78 4.92 -0.97
N GLY A 47 14.57 4.51 -0.58
CA GLY A 47 13.63 3.78 -1.43
C GLY A 47 12.31 4.50 -1.69
N ILE A 48 12.20 5.79 -1.35
CA ILE A 48 10.93 6.53 -1.38
C ILE A 48 10.57 7.00 -2.78
N PHE A 49 11.50 7.63 -3.49
CA PHE A 49 11.25 8.19 -4.81
C PHE A 49 12.11 7.51 -5.87
N ALA A 50 11.46 6.76 -6.76
CA ALA A 50 12.15 6.22 -7.92
C ALA A 50 12.52 7.34 -8.89
N LYS A 51 13.73 7.25 -9.48
CA LYS A 51 14.14 8.16 -10.53
C LYS A 51 13.26 7.96 -11.78
N PRO A 52 12.87 9.04 -12.46
CA PRO A 52 11.97 8.96 -13.62
C PRO A 52 12.49 8.04 -14.74
N ASP A 53 13.81 7.94 -14.91
CA ASP A 53 14.44 7.10 -15.92
C ASP A 53 14.53 5.61 -15.53
N GLY A 54 14.04 5.25 -14.31
CA GLY A 54 14.09 3.89 -13.80
C GLY A 54 15.47 3.40 -13.37
N SER A 55 16.48 4.29 -13.27
CA SER A 55 17.87 3.92 -12.94
C SER A 55 18.11 3.68 -11.43
N GLY A 56 17.08 3.76 -10.61
CA GLY A 56 17.15 3.58 -9.16
C GLY A 56 16.32 4.61 -8.43
N PHE A 57 16.79 5.03 -7.26
CA PHE A 57 16.08 5.94 -6.36
C PHE A 57 16.82 7.25 -6.18
N GLU A 58 16.04 8.30 -5.89
CA GLU A 58 16.58 9.60 -5.52
C GLU A 58 17.14 9.54 -4.09
N VAL A 59 18.23 10.26 -3.87
CA VAL A 59 18.80 10.45 -2.53
C VAL A 59 18.16 11.69 -1.92
N LEU A 60 17.40 11.49 -0.85
CA LEU A 60 16.83 12.61 -0.10
C LEU A 60 17.90 13.24 0.80
N GLU A 61 17.92 14.58 0.86
CA GLU A 61 18.85 15.34 1.66
C GLU A 61 18.14 16.43 2.48
N GLY A 62 18.81 16.92 3.52
CA GLY A 62 18.36 18.03 4.34
C GLY A 62 16.96 17.84 4.91
N ARG A 63 16.14 18.89 4.88
CA ARG A 63 14.80 18.89 5.49
C ARG A 63 13.85 17.83 4.91
N SER A 64 13.99 17.50 3.64
CA SER A 64 13.16 16.47 3.01
C SER A 64 13.48 15.10 3.61
N LYS A 65 14.76 14.78 3.76
CA LYS A 65 15.20 13.54 4.41
C LYS A 65 14.71 13.46 5.85
N ASP A 66 14.87 14.52 6.62
CA ASP A 66 14.47 14.56 8.03
C ASP A 66 12.94 14.37 8.17
N ALA A 67 12.16 15.03 7.34
CA ALA A 67 10.72 14.89 7.34
C ALA A 67 10.25 13.47 6.99
N TRP A 68 10.87 12.83 6.00
CA TRP A 68 10.57 11.45 5.64
C TRP A 68 11.01 10.46 6.73
N GLN A 69 12.19 10.66 7.32
CA GLN A 69 12.64 9.82 8.42
C GLN A 69 11.66 9.86 9.60
N GLN A 70 11.21 11.07 9.98
CA GLN A 70 10.22 11.21 11.04
C GLN A 70 8.92 10.48 10.75
N ARG A 71 8.43 10.51 9.50
CA ARG A 71 7.23 9.77 9.07
C ARG A 71 7.45 8.27 9.19
N ILE A 72 8.57 7.76 8.69
CA ILE A 72 8.94 6.35 8.78
C ILE A 72 8.96 5.90 10.24
N ASP A 73 9.56 6.69 11.13
CA ASP A 73 9.67 6.36 12.55
C ASP A 73 8.27 6.28 13.22
N VAL A 74 7.37 7.22 12.91
CA VAL A 74 5.99 7.18 13.39
C VAL A 74 5.26 5.93 12.90
N MET A 75 5.38 5.60 11.61
CA MET A 75 4.74 4.41 11.04
C MET A 75 5.29 3.12 11.65
N ARG A 76 6.61 3.01 11.89
CA ARG A 76 7.22 1.86 12.57
C ARG A 76 6.64 1.65 13.97
N ILE A 77 6.51 2.73 14.75
CA ILE A 77 5.90 2.66 16.09
C ILE A 77 4.47 2.14 15.96
N ARG A 78 3.69 2.68 15.03
CA ARG A 78 2.30 2.28 14.80
C ARG A 78 2.16 0.81 14.39
N TYR A 79 3.08 0.31 13.56
CA TYR A 79 3.13 -1.12 13.22
C TYR A 79 3.47 -2.00 14.43
N ALA A 80 4.45 -1.59 15.26
CA ALA A 80 4.80 -2.33 16.48
C ALA A 80 3.63 -2.39 17.46
N GLU A 81 2.94 -1.27 17.68
CA GLU A 81 1.74 -1.19 18.53
C GLU A 81 0.58 -2.02 17.95
N GLY A 82 0.37 -1.95 16.63
CA GLY A 82 -0.66 -2.71 15.94
C GLY A 82 -0.47 -4.21 16.02
N VAL A 83 0.76 -4.69 15.81
CA VAL A 83 1.10 -6.12 15.99
C VAL A 83 0.84 -6.57 17.43
N HIS A 84 1.28 -5.76 18.40
CA HIS A 84 1.01 -6.06 19.82
C HIS A 84 -0.49 -6.13 20.13
N ASP A 85 -1.31 -5.24 19.54
CA ASP A 85 -2.77 -5.26 19.73
C ASP A 85 -3.43 -6.49 19.08
N LEU A 86 -2.98 -6.88 17.86
CA LEU A 86 -3.43 -8.11 17.20
C LEU A 86 -3.17 -9.33 18.08
N ASP A 87 -1.94 -9.49 18.60
CA ASP A 87 -1.57 -10.60 19.45
C ASP A 87 -2.33 -10.58 20.78
N ARG A 88 -2.50 -9.42 21.39
CA ARG A 88 -3.25 -9.28 22.64
C ARG A 88 -4.70 -9.76 22.45
N ARG A 89 -5.37 -9.36 21.36
CA ARG A 89 -6.74 -9.80 21.03
C ARG A 89 -6.80 -11.28 20.71
N ALA A 90 -5.82 -11.79 19.97
CA ALA A 90 -5.70 -13.20 19.60
C ALA A 90 -5.53 -14.09 20.84
N ARG A 91 -4.61 -13.74 21.74
CA ARG A 91 -4.40 -14.46 23.01
C ARG A 91 -5.62 -14.41 23.93
N ALA A 92 -6.28 -13.26 24.00
CA ALA A 92 -7.48 -13.11 24.84
C ALA A 92 -8.66 -13.98 24.36
N ARG A 93 -8.77 -14.22 23.04
CA ARG A 93 -9.90 -14.94 22.45
C ARG A 93 -9.60 -16.42 22.14
N PHE A 94 -8.36 -16.72 21.75
CA PHE A 94 -7.97 -18.02 21.22
C PHE A 94 -6.74 -18.64 21.92
N ALA A 95 -6.16 -17.95 22.91
CA ALA A 95 -4.97 -18.36 23.66
C ALA A 95 -3.72 -18.60 22.79
N GLN A 96 -3.63 -17.96 21.62
CA GLN A 96 -2.52 -18.06 20.67
C GLN A 96 -2.21 -16.67 20.09
N ASP A 97 -1.00 -16.52 19.53
CA ASP A 97 -0.62 -15.32 18.78
C ASP A 97 -1.35 -15.26 17.45
N PHE A 98 -1.54 -14.04 16.92
CA PHE A 98 -2.30 -13.81 15.70
C PHE A 98 -1.80 -14.65 14.51
N VAL A 99 -0.49 -14.74 14.34
CA VAL A 99 0.13 -15.52 13.24
C VAL A 99 -0.16 -17.02 13.33
N ALA A 100 -0.44 -17.55 14.52
CA ALA A 100 -0.73 -18.97 14.74
C ALA A 100 -2.22 -19.32 14.56
N LEU A 101 -3.09 -18.33 14.38
CA LEU A 101 -4.52 -18.51 14.18
C LEU A 101 -4.84 -19.06 12.79
N THR A 102 -5.96 -19.75 12.69
CA THR A 102 -6.56 -20.06 11.38
C THR A 102 -7.02 -18.78 10.65
N THR A 103 -7.14 -18.83 9.31
CA THR A 103 -7.59 -17.69 8.50
C THR A 103 -8.93 -17.11 8.98
N ALA A 104 -9.88 -17.98 9.35
CA ALA A 104 -11.19 -17.56 9.87
C ALA A 104 -11.10 -16.85 11.23
N GLU A 105 -10.16 -17.25 12.08
CA GLU A 105 -9.91 -16.61 13.37
C GLU A 105 -9.19 -15.27 13.19
N GLN A 106 -8.19 -15.20 12.28
CA GLN A 106 -7.52 -13.96 11.89
C GLN A 106 -8.54 -12.93 11.37
N ASP A 107 -9.46 -13.34 10.50
CA ASP A 107 -10.53 -12.48 9.99
C ASP A 107 -11.42 -11.93 11.12
N ARG A 108 -11.71 -12.74 12.15
CA ARG A 108 -12.50 -12.28 13.30
C ARG A 108 -11.77 -11.24 14.13
N ILE A 109 -10.45 -11.38 14.28
CA ILE A 109 -9.62 -10.38 14.97
C ILE A 109 -9.57 -9.09 14.17
N LEU A 110 -9.30 -9.15 12.87
CA LEU A 110 -9.19 -7.97 12.00
C LEU A 110 -10.50 -7.19 11.92
N ARG A 111 -11.66 -7.87 11.79
CA ARG A 111 -12.99 -7.21 11.85
C ARG A 111 -13.24 -6.50 13.19
N GLY A 112 -12.73 -7.05 14.29
CA GLY A 112 -12.83 -6.39 15.61
C GLY A 112 -11.92 -5.17 15.73
N VAL A 113 -10.81 -5.10 14.98
CA VAL A 113 -9.96 -3.90 14.90
C VAL A 113 -10.61 -2.85 14.02
N GLU A 114 -11.14 -3.26 12.85
CA GLU A 114 -11.85 -2.38 11.92
C GLU A 114 -13.06 -1.70 12.55
N ALA A 115 -13.88 -2.44 13.32
CA ALA A 115 -15.06 -1.91 14.00
C ALA A 115 -14.71 -0.80 15.00
N ASN A 116 -13.58 -0.93 15.72
CA ASN A 116 -13.15 0.10 16.67
C ASN A 116 -12.71 1.41 15.99
N VAL A 117 -12.22 1.35 14.75
CA VAL A 117 -11.88 2.54 13.94
C VAL A 117 -13.17 3.25 13.48
N SER A 118 -14.25 2.49 13.23
CA SER A 118 -15.52 3.04 12.76
C SER A 118 -16.34 3.74 13.85
N ASP A 119 -16.10 3.43 15.13
CA ASP A 119 -16.79 4.03 16.26
C ASP A 119 -16.18 5.37 16.73
N GLU A 120 -14.95 5.68 16.33
CA GLU A 120 -14.40 7.02 16.48
C GLU A 120 -14.83 7.83 15.25
N PRO A 121 -15.63 8.92 15.43
CA PRO A 121 -15.93 9.79 14.32
C PRO A 121 -14.60 10.38 13.84
N THR A 122 -14.13 9.97 12.68
CA THR A 122 -13.10 10.70 11.95
C THR A 122 -13.71 12.05 11.64
N THR A 123 -13.57 12.99 12.55
CA THR A 123 -13.81 14.38 12.27
C THR A 123 -12.72 14.82 11.30
N LEU A 124 -12.93 14.50 10.02
CA LEU A 124 -12.43 15.34 8.97
C LEU A 124 -13.11 16.69 9.22
N SER A 125 -12.47 17.49 10.06
CA SER A 125 -12.83 18.88 10.21
C SER A 125 -12.70 19.51 8.84
N ALA A 126 -13.81 19.53 8.11
CA ALA A 126 -14.00 20.42 7.02
C ALA A 126 -14.05 21.83 7.62
N SER A 127 -12.90 22.31 8.09
CA SER A 127 -12.72 23.69 8.47
C SER A 127 -12.65 24.50 7.19
N ASP A 128 -13.76 25.11 6.94
CA ASP A 128 -13.97 26.41 6.33
C ASP A 128 -13.10 26.75 5.10
N GLY A 129 -13.89 26.90 4.03
CA GLY A 129 -13.56 27.57 2.80
C GLY A 129 -12.54 28.68 2.89
N LEU A 130 -11.45 28.42 2.19
CA LEU A 130 -10.71 29.42 1.47
C LEU A 130 -10.09 28.67 0.27
N ALA A 131 -10.81 28.73 -0.84
CA ALA A 131 -10.31 28.29 -2.13
C ALA A 131 -9.19 29.27 -2.55
N GLY A 132 -7.97 28.97 -2.13
CA GLY A 132 -6.76 29.47 -2.76
C GLY A 132 -6.33 28.49 -3.85
N PRO A 133 -5.57 28.91 -4.88
CA PRO A 133 -5.08 28.00 -5.90
C PRO A 133 -4.17 26.95 -5.23
N VAL A 134 -4.66 25.72 -5.16
CA VAL A 134 -3.95 24.60 -4.57
C VAL A 134 -2.82 24.22 -5.52
N SER A 135 -1.64 24.80 -5.30
CA SER A 135 -0.39 24.18 -5.72
C SER A 135 -0.04 23.11 -4.67
N ALA A 136 -0.85 22.09 -4.61
CA ALA A 136 -0.57 20.94 -3.77
C ALA A 136 0.29 19.99 -4.57
N GLU A 137 1.53 19.81 -4.18
CA GLU A 137 2.31 18.67 -4.62
C GLU A 137 1.57 17.40 -4.18
N PRO A 138 1.08 16.55 -5.10
CA PRO A 138 0.26 15.38 -4.77
C PRO A 138 0.91 14.43 -3.76
N ALA A 139 2.25 14.39 -3.77
CA ALA A 139 3.04 13.58 -2.84
C ALA A 139 2.96 14.03 -1.38
N LEU A 140 2.83 15.34 -1.12
CA LEU A 140 2.72 15.89 0.23
C LEU A 140 1.35 15.60 0.87
N GLN A 141 0.28 15.62 0.08
CA GLN A 141 -1.07 15.32 0.57
C GLN A 141 -1.21 13.84 0.95
N GLN A 142 -0.69 12.90 0.13
CA GLN A 142 -0.72 11.48 0.45
C GLN A 142 0.06 11.14 1.72
N THR A 143 1.23 11.76 1.92
CA THR A 143 2.09 11.47 3.05
C THR A 143 1.58 12.00 4.38
N LEU A 144 0.89 13.12 4.42
CA LEU A 144 0.26 13.63 5.64
C LEU A 144 -0.89 12.72 6.08
N THR A 145 -1.65 12.19 5.12
CA THR A 145 -2.77 11.28 5.40
C THR A 145 -2.31 9.95 5.99
N GLU A 146 -1.20 9.37 5.53
CA GLU A 146 -0.70 8.08 6.04
C GLU A 146 -0.25 8.17 7.51
N VAL A 147 0.40 9.26 7.90
CA VAL A 147 0.88 9.46 9.28
C VAL A 147 -0.28 9.60 10.27
N ASP A 148 -1.42 10.11 9.80
CA ASP A 148 -2.61 10.31 10.63
C ASP A 148 -3.50 9.06 10.72
N LEU A 149 -3.27 8.06 9.87
CA LEU A 149 -4.05 6.82 9.86
C LEU A 149 -3.75 5.95 11.09
N ASP A 150 -4.80 5.36 11.66
CA ASP A 150 -4.68 4.28 12.62
C ASP A 150 -4.10 3.02 11.99
N PHE A 151 -3.68 2.06 12.82
CA PHE A 151 -3.01 0.84 12.36
C PHE A 151 -3.75 0.10 11.25
N PHE A 152 -5.05 -0.14 11.37
CA PHE A 152 -5.78 -0.95 10.40
C PHE A 152 -5.94 -0.24 9.05
N PRO A 153 -6.39 1.02 8.96
CA PRO A 153 -6.38 1.77 7.72
C PRO A 153 -4.99 1.91 7.09
N LEU A 154 -3.95 2.08 7.90
CA LEU A 154 -2.57 2.15 7.44
C LEU A 154 -2.13 0.82 6.81
N LEU A 155 -2.43 -0.31 7.47
CA LEU A 155 -2.16 -1.65 6.98
C LEU A 155 -2.88 -1.92 5.65
N VAL A 156 -4.17 -1.54 5.54
CA VAL A 156 -4.94 -1.66 4.28
C VAL A 156 -4.31 -0.83 3.17
N THR A 157 -3.93 0.41 3.47
CA THR A 157 -3.29 1.32 2.51
C THR A 157 -1.99 0.74 1.99
N HIS A 158 -1.08 0.32 2.88
CA HIS A 158 0.20 -0.24 2.48
C HIS A 158 0.07 -1.60 1.78
N THR A 159 -0.92 -2.43 2.15
CA THR A 159 -1.22 -3.68 1.43
C THR A 159 -1.61 -3.39 -0.03
N ARG A 160 -2.51 -2.41 -0.24
CA ARG A 160 -2.93 -2.00 -1.59
C ARG A 160 -1.80 -1.37 -2.38
N GLN A 161 -1.00 -0.51 -1.74
CA GLN A 161 0.19 0.08 -2.38
C GLN A 161 1.17 -1.02 -2.81
N GLY A 162 1.51 -1.96 -1.92
CA GLY A 162 2.40 -3.08 -2.26
C GLY A 162 1.84 -3.99 -3.35
N PHE A 163 0.51 -4.12 -3.44
CA PHE A 163 -0.13 -4.96 -4.45
C PHE A 163 -0.19 -4.31 -5.84
N TYR A 164 -0.40 -2.97 -5.92
CA TYR A 164 -0.61 -2.27 -7.19
C TYR A 164 0.53 -1.33 -7.59
N ALA A 165 1.53 -1.09 -6.72
CA ALA A 165 2.65 -0.22 -7.05
C ALA A 165 3.49 -0.73 -8.23
N ASP A 166 4.29 0.16 -8.80
CA ASP A 166 5.33 -0.27 -9.75
C ASP A 166 6.29 -1.25 -9.05
N PRO A 167 6.62 -2.40 -9.69
CA PRO A 167 7.51 -3.40 -9.12
C PRO A 167 8.88 -2.88 -8.66
N ILE A 168 9.32 -1.71 -9.13
CA ILE A 168 10.56 -1.07 -8.68
C ILE A 168 10.56 -0.82 -7.16
N TYR A 169 9.38 -0.64 -6.55
CA TYR A 169 9.22 -0.42 -5.11
C TYR A 169 9.25 -1.70 -4.28
N GLY A 170 9.37 -2.88 -4.90
CA GLY A 170 9.55 -4.17 -4.23
C GLY A 170 8.29 -4.99 -4.03
N GLY A 171 7.11 -4.41 -4.24
CA GLY A 171 5.82 -5.11 -4.30
C GLY A 171 5.43 -5.50 -5.73
N ASN A 172 4.17 -5.91 -5.91
CA ASN A 172 3.59 -6.27 -7.20
C ASN A 172 4.51 -7.19 -8.02
N LYS A 173 5.10 -8.18 -7.34
CA LYS A 173 6.06 -9.11 -7.94
C LYS A 173 5.41 -9.83 -9.10
N GLY A 174 6.16 -9.93 -10.21
CA GLY A 174 5.62 -10.53 -11.43
C GLY A 174 4.43 -9.78 -12.02
N ARG A 175 4.11 -8.58 -11.54
CA ARG A 175 2.97 -7.75 -11.94
C ARG A 175 1.60 -8.37 -11.62
N VAL A 176 1.54 -9.26 -10.65
CA VAL A 176 0.30 -9.99 -10.31
C VAL A 176 -0.87 -9.07 -9.99
N GLY A 177 -0.61 -7.93 -9.33
CA GLY A 177 -1.65 -6.93 -9.03
C GLY A 177 -2.16 -6.22 -10.30
N TRP A 178 -1.27 -5.91 -11.23
CA TRP A 178 -1.65 -5.32 -12.53
C TRP A 178 -2.42 -6.32 -13.39
N ASP A 179 -1.96 -7.57 -13.45
CA ASP A 179 -2.62 -8.63 -14.21
C ASP A 179 -4.04 -8.89 -13.68
N THR A 180 -4.22 -8.85 -12.35
CA THR A 180 -5.54 -9.05 -11.72
C THR A 180 -6.58 -8.01 -12.16
N ILE A 181 -6.14 -6.78 -12.44
CA ILE A 181 -7.02 -5.68 -12.90
C ILE A 181 -6.96 -5.46 -14.41
N GLY A 182 -6.26 -6.31 -15.14
CA GLY A 182 -6.09 -6.19 -16.60
C GLY A 182 -5.25 -4.97 -17.00
N PHE A 183 -4.41 -4.44 -16.11
CA PHE A 183 -3.56 -3.29 -16.41
C PHE A 183 -2.22 -3.77 -16.99
N PRO A 184 -1.93 -3.48 -18.28
CA PRO A 184 -0.70 -3.96 -18.92
C PRO A 184 0.57 -3.34 -18.34
N GLY A 185 0.47 -2.11 -17.83
CA GLY A 185 1.56 -1.38 -17.24
C GLY A 185 2.77 -1.15 -18.16
N PRO A 186 3.66 -0.21 -17.83
CA PRO A 186 4.91 -0.02 -18.55
C PRO A 186 5.89 -1.16 -18.24
N ALA A 187 6.79 -1.48 -19.17
CA ALA A 187 7.88 -2.42 -18.89
C ALA A 187 8.90 -1.81 -17.90
N SER A 188 9.00 -0.49 -17.87
CA SER A 188 9.82 0.26 -16.92
C SER A 188 9.35 1.72 -16.80
N LEU A 189 9.71 2.40 -15.71
CA LEU A 189 9.47 3.84 -15.55
C LEU A 189 10.10 4.67 -16.68
N LYS A 190 11.18 4.19 -17.28
CA LYS A 190 11.81 4.85 -18.42
C LYS A 190 10.86 4.99 -19.62
N GLU A 191 9.98 4.02 -19.85
CA GLU A 191 8.99 4.10 -20.94
C GLU A 191 7.97 5.19 -20.68
N VAL A 192 7.52 5.35 -19.43
CA VAL A 192 6.64 6.46 -19.01
C VAL A 192 7.36 7.79 -19.20
N TYR A 193 8.57 7.93 -18.69
CA TYR A 193 9.35 9.16 -18.77
C TYR A 193 9.65 9.59 -20.21
N THR A 194 9.96 8.63 -21.10
CA THR A 194 10.23 8.90 -22.51
C THR A 194 8.99 9.04 -23.38
N GLY A 195 7.79 8.89 -22.80
CA GLY A 195 6.53 8.95 -23.53
C GLY A 195 6.25 7.75 -24.43
N ARG A 196 7.03 6.66 -24.31
CA ARG A 196 6.76 5.42 -25.04
C ARG A 196 5.52 4.69 -24.53
N TYR A 197 5.24 4.81 -23.24
CA TYR A 197 4.03 4.31 -22.60
C TYR A 197 3.19 5.49 -22.14
N THR A 198 1.95 5.55 -22.62
CA THR A 198 0.95 6.51 -22.17
C THR A 198 -0.36 5.78 -21.89
N THR A 199 -1.05 6.17 -20.84
CA THR A 199 -2.38 5.63 -20.53
C THR A 199 -3.43 5.98 -21.59
N LEU A 200 -3.19 7.01 -22.38
CA LEU A 200 -4.07 7.41 -23.50
C LEU A 200 -4.22 6.31 -24.55
N SER A 201 -3.15 5.59 -24.88
CA SER A 201 -3.20 4.47 -25.81
C SER A 201 -4.08 3.33 -25.31
N TYR A 202 -3.97 3.04 -24.01
CA TYR A 202 -4.78 1.99 -23.36
C TYR A 202 -6.27 2.32 -23.37
N PHE A 203 -6.65 3.55 -23.04
CA PHE A 203 -8.04 3.98 -23.06
C PHE A 203 -8.60 4.08 -24.49
N ALA A 204 -7.78 4.54 -25.41
CA ALA A 204 -8.19 4.64 -26.82
C ALA A 204 -8.45 3.26 -27.47
N GLU A 205 -7.65 2.25 -27.12
CA GLU A 205 -7.86 0.86 -27.58
C GLU A 205 -9.13 0.26 -26.97
N GLY A 206 -9.38 0.45 -25.67
CA GLY A 206 -10.59 -0.01 -24.99
C GLY A 206 -11.87 0.66 -25.49
N GLU A 207 -11.83 1.97 -25.77
CA GLU A 207 -12.96 2.67 -26.39
C GLU A 207 -13.23 2.19 -27.82
N ALA A 208 -12.20 1.92 -28.60
CA ALA A 208 -12.33 1.41 -29.98
C ALA A 208 -12.90 -0.01 -30.00
N GLU A 209 -12.58 -0.85 -29.01
CA GLU A 209 -13.13 -2.20 -28.88
C GLU A 209 -14.58 -2.18 -28.43
N ALA A 210 -14.92 -1.35 -27.43
CA ALA A 210 -16.29 -1.15 -26.97
C ALA A 210 -17.21 -0.59 -28.08
N VAL A 211 -16.70 0.30 -28.93
CA VAL A 211 -17.43 0.84 -30.11
C VAL A 211 -17.63 -0.23 -31.17
N ARG A 212 -16.69 -1.13 -31.41
CA ARG A 212 -16.83 -2.26 -32.33
C ARG A 212 -17.88 -3.26 -31.86
N GLU A 213 -17.82 -3.67 -30.59
CA GLU A 213 -18.84 -4.57 -30.01
C GLU A 213 -20.25 -3.98 -30.08
N PHE A 214 -20.40 -2.66 -29.92
CA PHE A 214 -21.68 -1.97 -30.04
C PHE A 214 -22.23 -1.97 -31.50
N HIS A 215 -21.33 -1.85 -32.49
CA HIS A 215 -21.73 -1.88 -33.91
C HIS A 215 -22.00 -3.27 -34.46
N ASP A 216 -21.32 -4.30 -33.98
CA ASP A 216 -21.48 -5.67 -34.39
C ASP A 216 -22.72 -6.36 -33.73
N GLY A 217 -23.30 -5.73 -32.70
CA GLY A 217 -24.50 -6.16 -31.97
C GLY A 217 -25.82 -5.54 -32.46
N LEU A 218 -25.79 -4.71 -33.53
CA LEU A 218 -26.97 -4.13 -34.18
C LEU A 218 -27.22 -4.75 -35.55
#